data_9809618e623eebee02f818c2fa902446
#
_entry.id   9809618e623eebee02f818c2fa902446
#
_cell.length_a   1.000
_cell.length_b   1.000
_cell.length_c   1.000
_cell.angle_alpha   90.00
_cell.angle_beta   90.00
_cell.angle_gamma   90.00
#
_symmetry.space_group_name_H-M   'P 1'
#
loop_
_entity.id
_entity.type
_entity.pdbx_description
1 polymer ?
#
loop_
_entity_poly.entity_id
_entity_poly.type
_entity_poly.pdbx_seq_one_letter_code
_entity_poly.pdbx_strand_id
1 'polypeptide(L)'
;MAIEQTFLMVKPDGVERQVVGDIVDRFERRGFVMKGAKLMVIPKELAEKHYAEHAERPFFGELVDFITSGPVFAMVWEGENVIKLARTMMGATKPEESNPGTIRGDYATTVSHNIIHGSDSLASAEREIGLFFGEELV
;
A
#
# COMPACT_ATOMS: atom_id res chain seq x y z
N MET A 1 17.00 -6.72 16.66
CA MET A 1 16.16 -5.56 16.28
C MET A 1 16.45 -5.23 14.84
N ALA A 2 15.52 -5.59 13.99
CA ALA A 2 15.69 -5.42 12.55
C ALA A 2 15.04 -4.12 12.10
N ILE A 3 15.84 -3.24 11.51
CA ILE A 3 15.31 -2.09 10.78
C ILE A 3 14.93 -2.60 9.38
N GLU A 4 13.69 -2.39 9.03
CA GLU A 4 13.11 -2.86 7.77
C GLU A 4 12.58 -1.68 6.97
N GLN A 5 12.37 -1.92 5.67
CA GLN A 5 11.61 -1.03 4.81
C GLN A 5 10.39 -1.76 4.30
N THR A 6 9.29 -1.05 4.16
CA THR A 6 8.06 -1.60 3.59
C THR A 6 7.53 -0.69 2.50
N PHE A 7 6.82 -1.29 1.54
CA PHE A 7 6.13 -0.54 0.50
C PHE A 7 4.65 -0.42 0.89
N LEU A 8 4.17 0.80 0.96
CA LEU A 8 2.76 1.10 1.20
C LEU A 8 2.25 1.95 0.05
N MET A 9 1.00 1.75 -0.34
CA MET A 9 0.44 2.50 -1.44
C MET A 9 -1.02 2.83 -1.15
N VAL A 10 -1.34 4.12 -1.15
CA VAL A 10 -2.73 4.54 -1.10
C VAL A 10 -3.31 4.34 -2.49
N LYS A 11 -4.33 3.51 -2.59
CA LYS A 11 -4.96 3.14 -3.85
C LYS A 11 -5.80 4.28 -4.43
N PRO A 12 -6.25 4.18 -5.69
CA PRO A 12 -7.01 5.27 -6.30
C PRO A 12 -8.22 5.74 -5.49
N ASP A 13 -8.92 4.83 -4.83
CA ASP A 13 -10.07 5.18 -3.99
C ASP A 13 -9.68 6.04 -2.79
N GLY A 14 -8.53 5.75 -2.16
CA GLY A 14 -8.03 6.54 -1.04
C GLY A 14 -7.54 7.92 -1.47
N VAL A 15 -6.88 8.00 -2.63
CA VAL A 15 -6.42 9.29 -3.16
C VAL A 15 -7.63 10.15 -3.53
N GLU A 16 -8.62 9.58 -4.21
CA GLU A 16 -9.84 10.30 -4.59
C GLU A 16 -10.59 10.82 -3.37
N ARG A 17 -10.63 10.07 -2.30
CA ARG A 17 -11.30 10.47 -1.06
C ARG A 17 -10.47 11.45 -0.23
N GLN A 18 -9.26 11.78 -0.65
CA GLN A 18 -8.40 12.76 -0.01
C GLN A 18 -8.00 12.37 1.44
N VAL A 19 -7.73 11.09 1.66
CA VAL A 19 -7.29 10.59 2.96
C VAL A 19 -5.77 10.33 3.04
N VAL A 20 -5.01 10.68 1.99
CA VAL A 20 -3.56 10.50 1.95
C VAL A 20 -2.88 11.18 3.15
N GLY A 21 -3.26 12.42 3.43
CA GLY A 21 -2.67 13.19 4.53
C GLY A 21 -2.84 12.53 5.88
N ASP A 22 -4.04 12.01 6.16
CA ASP A 22 -4.29 11.29 7.41
C ASP A 22 -3.47 10.00 7.50
N ILE A 23 -3.37 9.28 6.38
CA ILE A 23 -2.58 8.04 6.34
C ILE A 23 -1.11 8.32 6.62
N VAL A 24 -0.53 9.31 5.94
CA VAL A 24 0.86 9.72 6.17
C VAL A 24 1.06 10.12 7.63
N ASP A 25 0.15 10.92 8.17
CA ASP A 25 0.22 11.37 9.55
C ASP A 25 0.25 10.20 10.55
N ARG A 26 -0.54 9.17 10.30
CA ARG A 26 -0.58 7.99 11.18
C ARG A 26 0.78 7.30 11.27
N PHE A 27 1.46 7.12 10.15
CA PHE A 27 2.77 6.46 10.12
C PHE A 27 3.88 7.34 10.69
N GLU A 28 3.83 8.66 10.41
CA GLU A 28 4.79 9.60 11.00
C GLU A 28 4.63 9.67 12.51
N ARG A 29 3.41 9.75 13.01
CA ARG A 29 3.17 9.78 14.46
C ARG A 29 3.60 8.51 15.16
N ARG A 30 3.54 7.37 14.46
CA ARG A 30 4.03 6.10 15.02
C ARG A 30 5.56 6.05 15.11
N GLY A 31 6.27 6.97 14.46
CA GLY A 31 7.72 7.07 14.54
C GLY A 31 8.46 6.45 13.36
N PHE A 32 7.75 6.03 12.33
CA PHE A 32 8.40 5.52 11.11
C PHE A 32 8.95 6.67 10.28
N VAL A 33 9.96 6.38 9.46
CA VAL A 33 10.63 7.39 8.62
C VAL A 33 10.27 7.13 7.16
N MET A 34 9.78 8.18 6.48
CA MET A 34 9.48 8.09 5.06
C MET A 34 10.77 8.14 4.24
N LYS A 35 10.99 7.17 3.38
CA LYS A 35 12.18 7.06 2.52
C LYS A 35 11.90 7.31 1.05
N GLY A 36 10.66 7.26 0.65
CA GLY A 36 10.25 7.56 -0.71
C GLY A 36 8.76 7.82 -0.75
N ALA A 37 8.34 8.71 -1.65
CA ALA A 37 6.93 9.02 -1.84
C ALA A 37 6.73 9.61 -3.22
N LYS A 38 5.70 9.15 -3.93
CA LYS A 38 5.33 9.76 -5.20
C LYS A 38 3.87 9.53 -5.54
N LEU A 39 3.25 10.59 -6.05
CA LEU A 39 1.92 10.51 -6.62
C LEU A 39 2.08 10.15 -8.09
N MET A 40 1.44 9.06 -8.53
CA MET A 40 1.61 8.59 -9.89
C MET A 40 0.37 7.85 -10.39
N VAL A 41 0.19 7.80 -11.70
CA VAL A 41 -0.74 6.87 -12.32
C VAL A 41 0.09 5.66 -12.75
N ILE A 42 -0.28 4.48 -12.27
CA ILE A 42 0.49 3.27 -12.55
C ILE A 42 0.28 2.85 -14.00
N PRO A 43 1.36 2.68 -14.80
CA PRO A 43 1.23 2.12 -16.15
C PRO A 43 0.74 0.68 -16.05
N LYS A 44 -0.04 0.25 -17.05
CA LYS A 44 -0.59 -1.11 -17.09
C LYS A 44 0.48 -2.19 -16.90
N GLU A 45 1.62 -2.03 -17.54
CA GLU A 45 2.73 -3.00 -17.44
C GLU A 45 3.23 -3.14 -15.99
N LEU A 46 3.35 -2.03 -15.29
CA LEU A 46 3.78 -2.05 -13.89
C LEU A 46 2.72 -2.71 -13.00
N ALA A 47 1.44 -2.42 -13.25
CA ALA A 47 0.36 -3.04 -12.51
C ALA A 47 0.36 -4.56 -12.70
N GLU A 48 0.57 -5.02 -13.93
CA GLU A 48 0.65 -6.44 -14.23
C GLU A 48 1.82 -7.12 -13.51
N LYS A 49 2.96 -6.45 -13.42
CA LYS A 49 4.11 -6.95 -12.66
C LYS A 49 3.83 -6.99 -11.16
N HIS A 50 3.16 -5.96 -10.65
CA HIS A 50 2.81 -5.88 -9.24
C HIS A 50 1.89 -7.03 -8.82
N TYR A 51 0.94 -7.38 -9.67
CA TYR A 51 -0.01 -8.48 -9.43
C TYR A 51 0.38 -9.78 -10.12
N ALA A 52 1.64 -9.95 -10.51
CA ALA A 52 2.07 -11.11 -11.31
C ALA A 52 1.70 -12.47 -10.70
N GLU A 53 1.73 -12.59 -9.37
CA GLU A 53 1.36 -13.82 -8.69
C GLU A 53 -0.14 -14.17 -8.83
N HIS A 54 -0.96 -13.22 -9.28
CA HIS A 54 -2.38 -13.41 -9.53
C HIS A 54 -2.72 -13.48 -11.02
N ALA A 55 -1.72 -13.54 -11.90
CA ALA A 55 -1.92 -13.43 -13.36
C ALA A 55 -2.92 -14.44 -13.92
N GLU A 56 -3.03 -15.63 -13.34
CA GLU A 56 -3.95 -16.67 -13.78
C GLU A 56 -5.28 -16.69 -13.02
N ARG A 57 -5.47 -15.74 -12.09
CA ARG A 57 -6.71 -15.65 -11.33
C ARG A 57 -7.80 -14.92 -12.12
N PRO A 58 -9.07 -15.32 -11.98
CA PRO A 58 -10.17 -14.65 -12.70
C PRO A 58 -10.27 -13.14 -12.43
N PHE A 59 -9.86 -12.71 -11.23
CA PHE A 59 -9.96 -11.31 -10.82
C PHE A 59 -8.75 -10.45 -11.23
N PHE A 60 -7.75 -11.03 -11.91
CA PHE A 60 -6.53 -10.30 -12.27
C PHE A 60 -6.83 -9.04 -13.07
N GLY A 61 -7.68 -9.15 -14.10
CA GLY A 61 -8.05 -8.00 -14.91
C GLY A 61 -8.69 -6.87 -14.12
N GLU A 62 -9.55 -7.22 -13.18
CA GLU A 62 -10.21 -6.23 -12.31
C GLU A 62 -9.23 -5.53 -11.41
N LEU A 63 -8.25 -6.27 -10.85
CA LEU A 63 -7.18 -5.67 -10.02
C LEU A 63 -6.36 -4.67 -10.82
N VAL A 64 -5.95 -5.05 -12.03
CA VAL A 64 -5.16 -4.19 -12.91
C VAL A 64 -5.96 -2.95 -13.32
N ASP A 65 -7.22 -3.13 -13.71
CA ASP A 65 -8.09 -2.03 -14.11
C ASP A 65 -8.31 -1.05 -12.97
N PHE A 66 -8.53 -1.54 -11.76
CA PHE A 66 -8.75 -0.68 -10.61
C PHE A 66 -7.50 0.11 -10.24
N ILE A 67 -6.35 -0.55 -10.12
CA ILE A 67 -5.13 0.12 -9.66
C ILE A 67 -4.59 1.13 -10.68
N THR A 68 -4.95 0.99 -11.96
CA THR A 68 -4.57 1.92 -13.02
C THR A 68 -5.63 2.98 -13.30
N SER A 69 -6.76 2.96 -12.58
CA SER A 69 -7.91 3.83 -12.87
C SER A 69 -7.71 5.29 -12.47
N GLY A 70 -6.71 5.58 -11.67
CA GLY A 70 -6.43 6.94 -11.21
C GLY A 70 -5.13 6.99 -10.43
N PRO A 71 -4.75 8.18 -9.92
CA PRO A 71 -3.50 8.32 -9.18
C PRO A 71 -3.47 7.47 -7.91
N VAL A 72 -2.30 6.94 -7.61
CA VAL A 72 -1.98 6.29 -6.34
C VAL A 72 -0.89 7.09 -5.64
N PHE A 73 -0.78 6.93 -4.34
CA PHE A 73 0.33 7.53 -3.60
C PHE A 73 1.22 6.40 -3.08
N ALA A 74 2.34 6.18 -3.75
CA ALA A 74 3.30 5.12 -3.42
C ALA A 74 4.32 5.63 -2.42
N MET A 75 4.62 4.81 -1.40
CA MET A 75 5.50 5.22 -0.31
C MET A 75 6.42 4.07 0.10
N VAL A 76 7.59 4.45 0.62
CA VAL A 76 8.47 3.52 1.33
C VAL A 76 8.68 4.08 2.72
N TRP A 77 8.42 3.26 3.72
CA TRP A 77 8.59 3.59 5.13
C TRP A 77 9.63 2.69 5.77
N GLU A 78 10.42 3.25 6.67
CA GLU A 78 11.48 2.53 7.36
C GLU A 78 11.25 2.57 8.87
N GLY A 79 11.50 1.45 9.53
CA GLY A 79 11.43 1.38 10.97
C GLY A 79 11.59 -0.05 11.46
N GLU A 80 11.71 -0.18 12.76
CA GLU A 80 11.81 -1.49 13.40
C GLU A 80 10.47 -2.21 13.28
N ASN A 81 10.51 -3.42 12.70
CA ASN A 81 9.31 -4.25 12.48
C ASN A 81 8.22 -3.55 11.66
N VAL A 82 8.60 -2.63 10.78
CA VAL A 82 7.63 -1.78 10.08
C VAL A 82 6.68 -2.59 9.20
N ILE A 83 7.12 -3.70 8.62
CA ILE A 83 6.26 -4.51 7.74
C ILE A 83 5.04 -4.99 8.53
N LYS A 84 5.26 -5.63 9.66
CA LYS A 84 4.18 -6.17 10.49
C LYS A 84 3.34 -5.06 11.13
N LEU A 85 4.01 -4.05 11.67
CA LEU A 85 3.32 -2.96 12.36
C LEU A 85 2.46 -2.14 11.40
N ALA A 86 2.96 -1.87 10.19
CA ALA A 86 2.17 -1.16 9.18
C ALA A 86 0.92 -1.96 8.80
N ARG A 87 1.04 -3.27 8.63
CA ARG A 87 -0.13 -4.09 8.32
C ARG A 87 -1.16 -4.10 9.46
N THR A 88 -0.70 -4.10 10.70
CA THR A 88 -1.61 -3.97 11.85
C THR A 88 -2.34 -2.63 11.81
N MET A 89 -1.64 -1.55 11.47
CA MET A 89 -2.25 -0.22 11.36
C MET A 89 -3.22 -0.12 10.19
N MET A 90 -2.95 -0.85 9.10
CA MET A 90 -3.85 -0.89 7.95
C MET A 90 -5.17 -1.59 8.25
N GLY A 91 -5.14 -2.61 9.07
CA GLY A 91 -6.29 -3.46 9.35
C GLY A 91 -6.36 -4.68 8.44
N ALA A 92 -7.40 -5.49 8.63
CA ALA A 92 -7.61 -6.71 7.84
C ALA A 92 -7.99 -6.39 6.40
N THR A 93 -7.67 -7.31 5.49
CA THR A 93 -8.03 -7.17 4.08
C THR A 93 -9.54 -7.01 3.89
N LYS A 94 -10.32 -7.71 4.70
CA LYS A 94 -11.78 -7.56 4.69
C LYS A 94 -12.19 -6.47 5.66
N PRO A 95 -12.85 -5.39 5.18
CA PRO A 95 -13.24 -4.28 6.05
C PRO A 95 -14.09 -4.68 7.25
N GLU A 96 -14.97 -5.67 7.09
CA GLU A 96 -15.83 -6.14 8.19
C GLU A 96 -15.02 -6.80 9.32
N GLU A 97 -13.79 -7.20 9.05
CA GLU A 97 -12.88 -7.78 10.05
C GLU A 97 -11.85 -6.75 10.55
N SER A 98 -11.88 -5.54 10.04
CA SER A 98 -10.96 -4.47 10.42
C SER A 98 -11.49 -3.72 11.62
N ASN A 99 -10.69 -3.63 12.66
CA ASN A 99 -11.08 -2.89 13.87
C ASN A 99 -11.13 -1.39 13.60
N PRO A 100 -12.09 -0.68 14.21
CA PRO A 100 -12.07 0.78 14.21
C PRO A 100 -10.73 1.28 14.75
N GLY A 101 -10.22 2.36 14.19
CA GLY A 101 -8.89 2.88 14.48
C GLY A 101 -7.82 2.43 13.51
N THR A 102 -8.04 1.33 12.81
CA THR A 102 -7.19 0.96 11.68
C THR A 102 -7.61 1.75 10.45
N ILE A 103 -6.73 1.84 9.46
CA ILE A 103 -7.03 2.61 8.24
C ILE A 103 -8.26 2.03 7.53
N ARG A 104 -8.30 0.73 7.32
CA ARG A 104 -9.45 0.10 6.67
C ARG A 104 -10.69 0.10 7.55
N GLY A 105 -10.53 -0.03 8.85
CA GLY A 105 -11.64 0.05 9.79
C GLY A 105 -12.31 1.41 9.81
N ASP A 106 -11.54 2.47 9.56
CA ASP A 106 -12.05 3.84 9.55
C ASP A 106 -12.64 4.25 8.19
N TYR A 107 -12.09 3.72 7.08
CA TYR A 107 -12.41 4.25 5.75
C TYR A 107 -12.97 3.23 4.77
N ALA A 108 -12.71 1.94 4.91
CA ALA A 108 -13.10 0.96 3.92
C ALA A 108 -14.41 0.26 4.29
N THR A 109 -15.22 -0.05 3.26
CA THR A 109 -16.47 -0.81 3.45
C THR A 109 -16.52 -2.04 2.56
N THR A 110 -15.68 -2.13 1.53
CA THR A 110 -15.64 -3.29 0.63
C THR A 110 -14.21 -3.76 0.41
N VAL A 111 -14.04 -5.04 0.08
CA VAL A 111 -12.73 -5.63 -0.20
C VAL A 111 -12.10 -5.02 -1.45
N SER A 112 -12.91 -4.73 -2.48
CA SER A 112 -12.40 -4.20 -3.74
C SER A 112 -11.92 -2.76 -3.67
N HIS A 113 -12.40 -2.00 -2.69
CA HIS A 113 -12.05 -0.58 -2.47
C HIS A 113 -11.60 -0.40 -1.03
N ASN A 114 -10.45 -0.99 -0.69
CA ASN A 114 -9.98 -1.04 0.69
C ASN A 114 -8.82 -0.09 1.01
N ILE A 115 -8.71 0.99 0.23
CA ILE A 115 -7.92 2.20 0.53
C ILE A 115 -6.43 2.06 0.33
N ILE A 116 -5.80 1.02 0.87
CA ILE A 116 -4.35 0.95 0.98
C ILE A 116 -3.83 -0.46 0.73
N HIS A 117 -2.64 -0.54 0.15
CA HIS A 117 -1.85 -1.77 0.00
C HIS A 117 -0.60 -1.67 0.86
N GLY A 118 -0.20 -2.78 1.45
CA GLY A 118 1.07 -2.88 2.16
C GLY A 118 1.71 -4.22 1.93
N SER A 119 3.04 -4.23 1.84
CA SER A 119 3.80 -5.47 1.69
C SER A 119 3.52 -6.41 2.85
N ASP A 120 3.40 -7.70 2.57
CA ASP A 120 3.06 -8.71 3.57
C ASP A 120 4.26 -9.48 4.12
N SER A 121 5.43 -9.27 3.54
CA SER A 121 6.65 -9.95 3.95
C SER A 121 7.88 -9.15 3.51
N LEU A 122 9.05 -9.52 4.01
CA LEU A 122 10.30 -8.90 3.60
C LEU A 122 10.54 -9.10 2.10
N ALA A 123 10.28 -10.30 1.58
CA ALA A 123 10.44 -10.59 0.15
C ALA A 123 9.50 -9.74 -0.70
N SER A 124 8.23 -9.60 -0.30
CA SER A 124 7.28 -8.74 -1.01
C SER A 124 7.70 -7.28 -0.96
N ALA A 125 8.19 -6.82 0.19
CA ALA A 125 8.65 -5.43 0.33
C ALA A 125 9.81 -5.14 -0.62
N GLU A 126 10.82 -6.01 -0.65
CA GLU A 126 11.97 -5.83 -1.54
C GLU A 126 11.54 -5.78 -3.00
N ARG A 127 10.66 -6.69 -3.41
CA ARG A 127 10.16 -6.76 -4.78
C ARG A 127 9.38 -5.50 -5.14
N GLU A 128 8.46 -5.11 -4.29
CA GLU A 128 7.58 -3.96 -4.56
C GLU A 128 8.33 -2.63 -4.56
N ILE A 129 9.26 -2.45 -3.62
CA ILE A 129 10.12 -1.26 -3.60
C ILE A 129 10.94 -1.20 -4.90
N GLY A 130 11.51 -2.31 -5.32
CA GLY A 130 12.27 -2.38 -6.57
C GLY A 130 11.44 -2.03 -7.79
N LEU A 131 10.19 -2.50 -7.86
CA LEU A 131 9.29 -2.23 -8.98
C LEU A 131 8.90 -0.74 -9.07
N PHE A 132 8.62 -0.10 -7.94
CA PHE A 132 8.06 1.26 -7.92
C PHE A 132 9.10 2.35 -7.74
N PHE A 133 10.16 2.10 -7.02
CA PHE A 133 11.15 3.13 -6.69
C PHE A 133 12.55 2.84 -7.25
N GLY A 134 12.93 1.56 -7.35
CA GLY A 134 14.30 1.23 -7.73
C GLY A 134 15.28 1.87 -6.74
N GLU A 135 16.08 2.81 -7.23
CA GLU A 135 17.06 3.53 -6.42
C GLU A 135 16.60 4.93 -5.98
N GLU A 136 15.33 5.26 -6.18
CA GLU A 136 14.78 6.59 -5.90
C GLU A 136 14.46 6.83 -4.42
N LEU A 137 15.17 6.19 -3.52
CA LEU A 137 14.98 6.37 -2.08
C LEU A 137 15.99 7.38 -1.52
N VAL A 138 15.62 8.05 -0.46
CA VAL A 138 16.49 9.02 0.21
C VAL A 138 17.00 8.53 1.56
#